data_9fe3bb6d73d78c3f62143e5266168c36
#
_entry.id   9fe3bb6d73d78c3f62143e5266168c36
#
_cell.length_a   1.000
_cell.length_b   1.000
_cell.length_c   1.000
_cell.angle_alpha   90.00
_cell.angle_beta   90.00
_cell.angle_gamma   90.00
#
_symmetry.space_group_name_H-M   'P 1'
#
loop_
_entity.id
_entity.type
_entity.pdbx_description
1 polymer ?
#
loop_
_entity_poly.entity_id
_entity_poly.type
_entity_poly.pdbx_seq_one_letter_code
_entity_poly.pdbx_strand_id
1 'polypeptide(L)'
;MEEAYKMRGLKQFLAFDLDAFLKDKELTFISSKPYYNYIDGQVSDQVAGMKLECVITKDNTIYNNDEITNEYEKITIKVPRADKINLKRGTRLKVEGVGKVWGEYSQNLTIEATNIMVSKNDQ
;
A
#
# COMPACT_ATOMS: atom_id res chain seq x y z
N MET A 1 -15.89 6.83 40.19
CA MET A 1 -15.01 6.85 39.11
C MET A 1 -14.67 5.49 38.68
N GLU A 2 -14.68 5.24 37.38
CA GLU A 2 -14.38 4.00 36.89
C GLU A 2 -13.02 3.84 36.59
N GLU A 3 -12.43 2.73 36.88
CA GLU A 3 -11.09 2.46 36.50
C GLU A 3 -11.06 1.86 35.16
N ALA A 4 -10.24 2.35 34.29
CA ALA A 4 -10.04 1.77 33.01
C ALA A 4 -9.07 0.61 33.11
N TYR A 5 -9.48 -0.56 32.69
CA TYR A 5 -8.59 -1.69 32.66
C TYR A 5 -7.75 -1.57 31.41
N LYS A 6 -6.45 -1.76 31.55
CA LYS A 6 -5.54 -1.68 30.42
C LYS A 6 -5.25 -3.04 29.87
N MET A 7 -5.48 -3.17 28.61
CA MET A 7 -5.10 -4.38 27.91
C MET A 7 -3.81 -4.18 27.17
N ARG A 8 -3.15 -5.24 26.79
CA ARG A 8 -1.89 -5.18 26.10
C ARG A 8 -1.97 -6.01 24.85
N GLY A 9 -1.14 -5.67 23.90
CA GLY A 9 -1.03 -6.45 22.68
C GLY A 9 -2.15 -6.27 21.70
N LEU A 10 -2.98 -5.25 21.89
CA LEU A 10 -4.14 -5.08 21.02
C LEU A 10 -3.72 -4.74 19.59
N LYS A 11 -2.58 -4.10 19.41
CA LYS A 11 -2.15 -3.70 18.08
C LYS A 11 -1.91 -4.87 17.16
N GLN A 12 -1.55 -6.02 17.70
CA GLN A 12 -1.32 -7.18 16.84
C GLN A 12 -2.61 -7.75 16.28
N PHE A 13 -3.75 -7.28 16.78
CA PHE A 13 -5.04 -7.74 16.29
C PHE A 13 -5.71 -6.71 15.39
N LEU A 14 -5.06 -5.59 15.14
CA LEU A 14 -5.60 -4.59 14.26
C LEU A 14 -5.24 -4.94 12.82
N ALA A 15 -6.18 -4.71 11.94
CA ALA A 15 -5.94 -4.96 10.54
C ALA A 15 -6.40 -3.75 9.75
N PHE A 16 -5.63 -3.39 8.72
CA PHE A 16 -6.01 -2.33 7.82
C PHE A 16 -6.88 -2.95 6.72
N ASP A 17 -8.05 -2.40 6.51
CA ASP A 17 -8.96 -2.93 5.49
C ASP A 17 -8.55 -2.35 4.12
N LEU A 18 -7.65 -3.04 3.46
CA LEU A 18 -7.10 -2.57 2.20
C LEU A 18 -8.16 -2.51 1.11
N ASP A 19 -9.04 -3.49 1.06
CA ASP A 19 -10.08 -3.50 0.03
C ASP A 19 -11.00 -2.29 0.18
N ALA A 20 -11.38 -1.95 1.39
CA ALA A 20 -12.22 -0.79 1.63
C ALA A 20 -11.49 0.49 1.28
N PHE A 21 -10.20 0.55 1.61
CA PHE A 21 -9.41 1.74 1.32
C PHE A 21 -9.27 1.98 -0.18
N LEU A 22 -9.05 0.91 -0.94
CA LEU A 22 -8.81 1.04 -2.38
C LEU A 22 -10.08 1.08 -3.23
N LYS A 23 -11.20 0.73 -2.65
CA LYS A 23 -12.43 0.53 -3.38
C LYS A 23 -12.83 1.69 -4.26
N ASP A 24 -12.71 2.89 -3.78
CA ASP A 24 -13.13 4.09 -4.52
C ASP A 24 -11.94 4.89 -5.03
N LYS A 25 -10.83 4.23 -5.28
CA LYS A 25 -9.61 4.88 -5.72
C LYS A 25 -9.12 4.29 -7.04
N GLU A 26 -8.40 5.11 -7.77
CA GLU A 26 -7.74 4.68 -8.99
C GLU A 26 -6.24 4.78 -8.74
N LEU A 27 -5.52 3.69 -8.97
CA LEU A 27 -4.07 3.66 -8.84
C LEU A 27 -3.43 3.65 -10.21
N THR A 28 -2.43 4.48 -10.40
CA THR A 28 -1.70 4.55 -11.66
C THR A 28 -0.23 4.24 -11.41
N PHE A 29 0.30 3.31 -12.17
CA PHE A 29 1.69 2.88 -12.05
C PHE A 29 2.62 3.94 -12.62
N ILE A 30 3.69 4.25 -11.89
CA ILE A 30 4.69 5.21 -12.32
C ILE A 30 6.02 4.53 -12.63
N SER A 31 6.55 3.76 -11.71
CA SER A 31 7.86 3.13 -11.89
C SER A 31 8.02 1.96 -10.95
N SER A 32 9.05 1.17 -11.19
CA SER A 32 9.35 0.04 -10.30
C SER A 32 10.85 -0.05 -10.10
N LYS A 33 11.23 -0.64 -9.00
CA LYS A 33 12.63 -0.92 -8.71
C LYS A 33 12.71 -2.10 -7.78
N PRO A 34 13.83 -2.82 -7.77
CA PRO A 34 13.96 -3.94 -6.84
C PRO A 34 14.11 -3.44 -5.42
N TYR A 35 13.70 -4.27 -4.46
CA TYR A 35 14.03 -4.03 -3.07
C TYR A 35 14.74 -5.27 -2.54
N TYR A 36 15.48 -5.09 -1.44
CA TYR A 36 16.46 -6.09 -1.01
C TYR A 36 16.16 -6.60 0.38
N ASN A 37 16.58 -7.82 0.65
CA ASN A 37 16.43 -8.40 1.98
C ASN A 37 17.36 -7.71 2.96
N TYR A 38 16.92 -7.66 4.22
CA TYR A 38 17.80 -7.28 5.31
C TYR A 38 18.36 -8.55 5.91
N ILE A 39 19.66 -8.58 6.10
CA ILE A 39 20.34 -9.69 6.75
C ILE A 39 21.15 -9.10 7.88
N ASP A 40 20.90 -9.56 9.10
CA ASP A 40 21.59 -9.07 10.30
C ASP A 40 21.47 -7.55 10.42
N GLY A 41 20.31 -7.02 10.12
CA GLY A 41 20.06 -5.60 10.27
C GLY A 41 20.59 -4.72 9.16
N GLN A 42 21.17 -5.30 8.12
CA GLN A 42 21.73 -4.53 7.02
C GLN A 42 21.13 -4.95 5.71
N VAL A 43 21.06 -4.01 4.78
CA VAL A 43 20.56 -4.29 3.43
C VAL A 43 21.55 -5.20 2.72
N SER A 44 21.06 -6.30 2.16
CA SER A 44 21.89 -7.25 1.47
C SER A 44 21.83 -7.03 -0.03
N ASP A 45 22.59 -7.85 -0.78
CA ASP A 45 22.56 -7.82 -2.23
C ASP A 45 21.44 -8.69 -2.78
N GLN A 46 20.72 -9.38 -1.93
CA GLN A 46 19.66 -10.28 -2.38
C GLN A 46 18.38 -9.54 -2.64
N VAL A 47 17.89 -9.65 -3.87
CA VAL A 47 16.60 -9.02 -4.24
C VAL A 47 15.47 -9.81 -3.59
N ALA A 48 14.65 -9.11 -2.82
CA ALA A 48 13.50 -9.71 -2.18
C ALA A 48 12.26 -9.65 -3.07
N GLY A 49 12.20 -8.70 -3.97
CA GLY A 49 11.07 -8.51 -4.85
C GLY A 49 11.16 -7.17 -5.55
N MET A 50 10.04 -6.73 -6.10
CA MET A 50 9.96 -5.44 -6.78
C MET A 50 9.04 -4.51 -6.02
N LYS A 51 9.40 -3.25 -6.02
CA LYS A 51 8.62 -2.21 -5.37
C LYS A 51 8.03 -1.33 -6.46
N LEU A 52 6.74 -1.16 -6.44
CA LEU A 52 6.06 -0.31 -7.39
C LEU A 52 5.76 1.02 -6.74
N GLU A 53 6.04 2.09 -7.49
CA GLU A 53 5.62 3.43 -7.09
C GLU A 53 4.39 3.75 -7.88
N CYS A 54 3.32 4.06 -7.19
CA CYS A 54 2.06 4.40 -7.83
C CYS A 54 1.54 5.71 -7.28
N VAL A 55 0.60 6.31 -7.99
CA VAL A 55 -0.07 7.53 -7.56
C VAL A 55 -1.56 7.23 -7.52
N ILE A 56 -2.22 7.75 -6.50
CA ILE A 56 -3.68 7.69 -6.44
C ILE A 56 -4.18 8.79 -7.35
N THR A 57 -4.64 8.43 -8.54
CA THR A 57 -5.04 9.42 -9.53
C THR A 57 -6.48 9.86 -9.37
N LYS A 58 -7.29 9.07 -8.69
CA LYS A 58 -8.64 9.47 -8.31
C LYS A 58 -8.94 8.95 -6.93
N ASP A 59 -9.60 9.74 -6.13
CA ASP A 59 -10.02 9.34 -4.81
C ASP A 59 -11.46 9.79 -4.59
N ASN A 60 -12.39 8.86 -4.76
CA ASN A 60 -13.81 9.15 -4.57
C ASN A 60 -14.32 8.63 -3.23
N THR A 61 -13.40 8.31 -2.33
CA THR A 61 -13.74 7.81 -1.00
C THR A 61 -14.45 8.89 -0.20
N ILE A 62 -15.47 8.49 0.53
CA ILE A 62 -16.13 9.39 1.46
C ILE A 62 -15.45 9.23 2.81
N TYR A 63 -14.74 10.27 3.21
CA TYR A 63 -14.03 10.27 4.48
C TYR A 63 -14.91 10.91 5.55
N ASN A 64 -14.48 10.76 6.79
CA ASN A 64 -15.21 11.36 7.91
C ASN A 64 -15.15 12.87 7.90
N ASN A 65 -14.26 13.45 7.16
CA ASN A 65 -14.10 14.88 7.03
C ASN A 65 -14.08 15.20 5.54
N ASP A 66 -14.93 16.11 5.10
CA ASP A 66 -15.07 16.43 3.68
C ASP A 66 -13.82 17.01 3.06
N GLU A 67 -12.90 17.49 3.87
CA GLU A 67 -11.68 18.08 3.34
C GLU A 67 -10.58 17.07 3.08
N ILE A 68 -10.79 15.81 3.45
CA ILE A 68 -9.75 14.79 3.28
C ILE A 68 -9.83 14.20 1.88
N THR A 69 -8.69 14.17 1.23
CA THR A 69 -8.54 13.41 0.00
C THR A 69 -7.10 12.92 -0.08
N ASN A 70 -6.91 11.78 -0.69
CA ASN A 70 -5.58 11.27 -0.98
C ASN A 70 -5.28 11.32 -2.47
N GLU A 71 -6.03 12.11 -3.21
CA GLU A 71 -5.80 12.25 -4.64
C GLU A 71 -4.42 12.83 -4.88
N TYR A 72 -3.68 12.21 -5.78
CA TYR A 72 -2.31 12.57 -6.17
C TYR A 72 -1.26 12.20 -5.12
N GLU A 73 -1.64 11.51 -4.06
CA GLU A 73 -0.64 11.00 -3.12
C GLU A 73 0.02 9.74 -3.68
N LYS A 74 1.27 9.54 -3.31
CA LYS A 74 2.01 8.37 -3.77
C LYS A 74 1.77 7.20 -2.85
N ILE A 75 1.80 6.02 -3.41
CA ILE A 75 1.62 4.81 -2.64
C ILE A 75 2.65 3.79 -3.13
N THR A 76 3.26 3.09 -2.21
CA THR A 76 4.28 2.08 -2.52
C THR A 76 3.69 0.69 -2.36
N ILE A 77 3.92 -0.15 -3.36
CA ILE A 77 3.41 -1.51 -3.35
C ILE A 77 4.58 -2.46 -3.53
N LYS A 78 4.77 -3.37 -2.59
CA LYS A 78 5.82 -4.38 -2.68
C LYS A 78 5.24 -5.65 -3.29
N VAL A 79 5.97 -6.22 -4.24
CA VAL A 79 5.59 -7.49 -4.85
C VAL A 79 6.69 -8.48 -4.51
N PRO A 80 6.52 -9.28 -3.47
CA PRO A 80 7.57 -10.18 -3.02
C PRO A 80 7.88 -11.23 -4.09
N ARG A 81 9.16 -11.56 -4.20
CA ARG A 81 9.65 -12.62 -5.09
C ARG A 81 9.56 -12.30 -6.57
N ALA A 82 9.09 -11.12 -6.94
CA ALA A 82 9.06 -10.75 -8.34
C ALA A 82 10.46 -10.43 -8.83
N ASP A 83 10.79 -10.85 -10.03
CA ASP A 83 12.09 -10.54 -10.62
C ASP A 83 12.05 -9.23 -11.38
N LYS A 84 10.96 -8.96 -12.04
CA LYS A 84 10.79 -7.72 -12.78
C LYS A 84 9.32 -7.45 -12.96
N ILE A 85 9.02 -6.22 -13.30
CA ILE A 85 7.66 -5.77 -13.53
C ILE A 85 7.55 -5.27 -14.96
N ASN A 86 6.63 -5.82 -15.72
CA ASN A 86 6.41 -5.41 -17.10
C ASN A 86 5.16 -4.56 -17.23
N LEU A 87 5.22 -3.37 -16.69
CA LEU A 87 4.10 -2.44 -16.76
C LEU A 87 4.55 -1.14 -17.39
N LYS A 88 3.71 -0.56 -18.20
CA LYS A 88 4.00 0.75 -18.76
C LYS A 88 3.60 1.82 -17.78
N ARG A 89 4.39 2.86 -17.71
CA ARG A 89 4.06 4.03 -16.91
C ARG A 89 2.69 4.54 -17.35
N GLY A 90 1.85 4.83 -16.40
CA GLY A 90 0.48 5.30 -16.67
C GLY A 90 -0.56 4.19 -16.65
N THR A 91 -0.12 2.94 -16.47
CA THR A 91 -1.07 1.82 -16.41
C THR A 91 -1.86 1.88 -15.11
N ARG A 92 -3.16 1.69 -15.20
CA ARG A 92 -4.01 1.64 -14.01
C ARG A 92 -4.05 0.23 -13.47
N LEU A 93 -3.98 0.14 -12.16
CA LEU A 93 -3.83 -1.16 -11.50
C LEU A 93 -4.92 -1.39 -10.47
N LYS A 94 -5.26 -2.66 -10.30
CA LYS A 94 -6.01 -3.13 -9.15
C LYS A 94 -5.08 -4.04 -8.36
N VAL A 95 -5.08 -3.87 -7.06
CA VAL A 95 -4.14 -4.56 -6.19
C VAL A 95 -4.90 -5.28 -5.09
N GLU A 96 -4.52 -6.51 -4.84
CA GLU A 96 -4.99 -7.28 -3.69
C GLU A 96 -3.79 -7.59 -2.83
N GLY A 97 -3.95 -7.55 -1.54
CA GLY A 97 -2.85 -7.84 -0.63
C GLY A 97 -3.14 -7.36 0.78
N VAL A 98 -2.07 -7.03 1.47
CA VAL A 98 -2.14 -6.61 2.86
C VAL A 98 -1.56 -5.21 2.96
N GLY A 99 -2.27 -4.33 3.63
CA GLY A 99 -1.79 -2.98 3.89
C GLY A 99 -1.31 -2.85 5.32
N LYS A 100 -0.22 -2.13 5.51
CA LYS A 100 0.29 -1.83 6.84
C LYS A 100 0.43 -0.34 6.99
N VAL A 101 -0.21 0.20 8.00
CA VAL A 101 -0.13 1.61 8.34
C VAL A 101 0.99 1.77 9.36
N TRP A 102 1.83 2.75 9.16
CA TRP A 102 2.97 2.95 10.04
C TRP A 102 3.31 4.43 10.15
N GLY A 103 4.26 4.73 11.01
CA GLY A 103 4.68 6.09 11.26
C GLY A 103 4.05 6.65 12.51
N GLU A 104 4.63 7.74 12.97
CA GLU A 104 4.22 8.32 14.26
C GLU A 104 2.76 8.73 14.27
N TYR A 105 2.24 9.19 13.16
CA TYR A 105 0.85 9.64 13.10
C TYR A 105 0.00 8.74 12.22
N SER A 106 0.46 7.51 11.97
CA SER A 106 -0.27 6.55 11.15
C SER A 106 -0.63 7.12 9.78
N GLN A 107 0.30 7.83 9.17
CA GLN A 107 0.07 8.49 7.90
C GLN A 107 0.76 7.82 6.73
N ASN A 108 1.48 6.73 6.98
CA ASN A 108 2.17 6.03 5.91
C ASN A 108 1.53 4.67 5.68
N LEU A 109 1.46 4.26 4.45
CA LEU A 109 0.87 2.97 4.09
C LEU A 109 1.82 2.25 3.15
N THR A 110 2.12 1.01 3.47
CA THR A 110 2.85 0.12 2.58
C THR A 110 1.94 -1.06 2.27
N ILE A 111 1.81 -1.40 1.00
CA ILE A 111 1.02 -2.53 0.57
C ILE A 111 1.95 -3.64 0.14
N GLU A 112 1.68 -4.85 0.62
CA GLU A 112 2.37 -6.03 0.13
C GLU A 112 1.36 -6.78 -0.71
N ALA A 113 1.59 -6.84 -2.00
CA ALA A 113 0.62 -7.37 -2.93
C ALA A 113 0.67 -8.87 -3.01
N THR A 114 -0.48 -9.50 -3.04
CA THR A 114 -0.60 -10.90 -3.37
C THR A 114 -1.02 -11.06 -4.83
N ASN A 115 -1.61 -10.03 -5.40
CA ASN A 115 -2.02 -10.06 -6.80
C ASN A 115 -2.11 -8.64 -7.33
N ILE A 116 -1.64 -8.44 -8.55
CA ILE A 116 -1.73 -7.15 -9.23
C ILE A 116 -2.36 -7.40 -10.59
N MET A 117 -3.38 -6.64 -10.90
CA MET A 117 -4.10 -6.77 -12.16
C MET A 117 -4.12 -5.42 -12.85
N VAL A 118 -4.01 -5.44 -14.17
CA VAL A 118 -4.21 -4.23 -14.94
C VAL A 118 -5.71 -3.95 -14.96
N SER A 119 -6.06 -2.76 -14.53
CA SER A 119 -7.45 -2.37 -14.53
C SER A 119 -7.86 -2.07 -15.96
N LYS A 120 -8.89 -2.76 -16.46
CA LYS A 120 -9.33 -2.43 -17.74
C LYS A 120 -10.14 -1.22 -17.64
N ASN A 121 -9.66 -0.23 -18.25
CA ASN A 121 -10.31 0.93 -18.16
C ASN A 121 -11.24 1.01 -19.19
N ASP A 122 -12.31 1.15 -18.99
CA ASP A 122 -13.12 1.24 -19.91
C ASP A 122 -13.13 2.32 -20.67
N GLN A 123 -12.36 2.89 -20.80
CA GLN A 123 -12.26 3.98 -21.51
C GLN A 123 -13.29 4.80 -21.52
#